data_7f01c2ef44a832a2903df7246efce7dd
#
_entry.id   7f01c2ef44a832a2903df7246efce7dd
#
_cell.length_a   1.000
_cell.length_b   1.000
_cell.length_c   1.000
_cell.angle_alpha   90.00
_cell.angle_beta   90.00
_cell.angle_gamma   90.00
#
_symmetry.space_group_name_H-M   'P 1'
#
loop_
_entity.id
_entity.type
_entity.pdbx_description
1 polymer ?
#
loop_
_entity_poly.entity_id
_entity_poly.type
_entity_poly.pdbx_seq_one_letter_code
_entity_poly.pdbx_strand_id
1 'polypeptide(L)'
;MRKLLIGVALGALIVVVSACGGSSGSSASEEAMQRQSDLYEISQIERGFHEAISKKDIDKLVSLFAPNATGTFGPGKTVAGREQIRQVWLNSLGWKLETHWLSDHPAYKLKVTVDGDRGTLHFECHFIDIDTGKVAALTAGNLDVARIDGRWLITNFLGSTAELKI
;
A
#
# COMPACT_ATOMS: atom_id res chain seq x y z
N MET A 1 -86.36 20.60 -27.70
CA MET A 1 -84.99 20.16 -27.98
C MET A 1 -84.19 20.31 -26.69
N ARG A 2 -84.01 19.22 -25.95
CA ARG A 2 -83.30 19.20 -24.67
C ARG A 2 -81.85 18.76 -24.93
N LYS A 3 -80.89 19.63 -24.62
CA LYS A 3 -79.46 19.29 -24.69
C LYS A 3 -79.02 18.69 -23.35
N LEU A 4 -78.56 17.46 -23.40
CA LEU A 4 -78.06 16.73 -22.27
C LEU A 4 -76.56 17.07 -22.16
N LEU A 5 -76.12 17.63 -21.04
CA LEU A 5 -74.67 17.86 -20.70
C LEU A 5 -74.19 16.68 -19.86
N ILE A 6 -73.26 15.91 -20.42
CA ILE A 6 -72.57 14.84 -19.72
C ILE A 6 -71.29 15.43 -19.10
N GLY A 7 -71.28 15.50 -17.76
CA GLY A 7 -70.05 15.89 -17.03
C GLY A 7 -69.11 14.68 -16.84
N VAL A 8 -67.92 14.82 -17.36
CA VAL A 8 -66.82 13.84 -17.12
C VAL A 8 -66.05 14.28 -15.87
N ALA A 9 -66.12 13.48 -14.81
CA ALA A 9 -65.36 13.67 -13.61
C ALA A 9 -63.97 13.01 -13.83
N LEU A 10 -62.94 13.84 -13.90
CA LEU A 10 -61.54 13.38 -13.96
C LEU A 10 -61.08 13.07 -12.55
N GLY A 11 -61.00 11.79 -12.18
CA GLY A 11 -60.37 11.33 -10.93
C GLY A 11 -58.85 11.39 -11.00
N ALA A 12 -58.23 12.30 -10.25
CA ALA A 12 -56.77 12.37 -10.09
C ALA A 12 -56.29 11.24 -9.19
N LEU A 13 -55.62 10.25 -9.77
CA LEU A 13 -54.96 9.17 -9.05
C LEU A 13 -53.61 9.71 -8.53
N ILE A 14 -53.52 10.03 -7.23
CA ILE A 14 -52.25 10.40 -6.59
C ILE A 14 -51.50 9.10 -6.30
N VAL A 15 -50.50 8.78 -7.12
CA VAL A 15 -49.54 7.72 -6.83
C VAL A 15 -48.49 8.27 -5.84
N VAL A 16 -48.66 7.91 -4.57
CA VAL A 16 -47.61 8.15 -3.55
C VAL A 16 -46.48 7.15 -3.79
N VAL A 17 -45.43 7.59 -4.48
CA VAL A 17 -44.19 6.83 -4.58
C VAL A 17 -43.49 6.95 -3.23
N SER A 18 -43.63 5.94 -2.38
CA SER A 18 -42.80 5.80 -1.18
C SER A 18 -41.37 5.53 -1.65
N ALA A 19 -40.52 6.56 -1.65
CA ALA A 19 -39.09 6.42 -1.81
C ALA A 19 -38.57 5.69 -0.56
N CYS A 20 -38.42 4.35 -0.65
CA CYS A 20 -37.65 3.57 0.32
C CYS A 20 -36.21 4.08 0.31
N GLY A 21 -35.82 4.73 1.40
CA GLY A 21 -34.44 5.13 1.67
C GLY A 21 -33.54 3.91 1.73
N GLY A 22 -32.77 3.68 0.64
CA GLY A 22 -31.79 2.62 0.49
C GLY A 22 -30.38 3.15 0.24
N SER A 23 -29.95 4.23 0.94
CA SER A 23 -28.62 4.83 0.69
C SER A 23 -27.54 4.47 1.70
N SER A 24 -27.88 3.82 2.82
CA SER A 24 -26.90 3.48 3.85
C SER A 24 -26.12 2.16 3.59
N GLY A 25 -26.67 1.26 2.77
CA GLY A 25 -26.01 0.00 2.45
C GLY A 25 -24.93 0.10 1.35
N SER A 26 -25.06 1.07 0.42
CA SER A 26 -24.09 1.26 -0.66
C SER A 26 -22.80 1.92 -0.17
N SER A 27 -22.87 2.91 0.71
CA SER A 27 -21.68 3.60 1.25
C SER A 27 -20.80 2.68 2.09
N ALA A 28 -21.38 1.87 2.97
CA ALA A 28 -20.61 0.91 3.77
C ALA A 28 -19.92 -0.16 2.91
N SER A 29 -20.56 -0.58 1.81
CA SER A 29 -19.95 -1.52 0.84
C SER A 29 -18.81 -0.86 0.06
N GLU A 30 -18.96 0.38 -0.35
CA GLU A 30 -17.94 1.15 -1.06
C GLU A 30 -16.74 1.42 -0.16
N GLU A 31 -16.93 1.82 1.09
CA GLU A 31 -15.87 2.00 2.07
C GLU A 31 -15.11 0.69 2.35
N ALA A 32 -15.84 -0.42 2.47
CA ALA A 32 -15.20 -1.73 2.65
C ALA A 32 -14.35 -2.14 1.44
N MET A 33 -14.83 -1.92 0.22
CA MET A 33 -14.07 -2.20 -1.01
C MET A 33 -12.85 -1.27 -1.13
N GLN A 34 -13.01 0.02 -0.84
CA GLN A 34 -11.88 0.95 -0.84
C GLN A 34 -10.81 0.53 0.16
N ARG A 35 -11.21 0.15 1.38
CA ARG A 35 -10.28 -0.36 2.38
C ARG A 35 -9.51 -1.60 1.90
N GLN A 36 -10.17 -2.55 1.22
CA GLN A 36 -9.50 -3.72 0.66
C GLN A 36 -8.50 -3.35 -0.45
N SER A 37 -8.88 -2.41 -1.32
CA SER A 37 -7.97 -1.85 -2.34
C SER A 37 -6.74 -1.23 -1.71
N ASP A 38 -6.92 -0.43 -0.66
CA ASP A 38 -5.83 0.22 0.04
C ASP A 38 -4.86 -0.77 0.71
N LEU A 39 -5.40 -1.77 1.39
CA LEU A 39 -4.58 -2.84 1.98
C LEU A 39 -3.75 -3.56 0.92
N TYR A 40 -4.35 -3.84 -0.24
CA TYR A 40 -3.65 -4.45 -1.35
C TYR A 40 -2.55 -3.53 -1.90
N GLU A 41 -2.87 -2.26 -2.20
CA GLU A 41 -1.91 -1.30 -2.75
C GLU A 41 -0.73 -1.05 -1.80
N ILE A 42 -0.98 -0.93 -0.49
CA ILE A 42 0.08 -0.82 0.51
C ILE A 42 0.96 -2.07 0.51
N SER A 43 0.36 -3.27 0.39
CA SER A 43 1.12 -4.52 0.32
C SER A 43 2.04 -4.59 -0.91
N GLN A 44 1.68 -3.93 -2.03
CA GLN A 44 2.51 -3.88 -3.23
C GLN A 44 3.78 -3.03 -3.03
N ILE A 45 3.84 -2.16 -2.01
CA ILE A 45 5.05 -1.43 -1.66
C ILE A 45 6.17 -2.40 -1.29
N GLU A 46 5.88 -3.42 -0.47
CA GLU A 46 6.84 -4.46 -0.09
C GLU A 46 7.38 -5.18 -1.33
N ARG A 47 6.50 -5.63 -2.21
CA ARG A 47 6.90 -6.29 -3.45
C ARG A 47 7.78 -5.40 -4.33
N GLY A 48 7.36 -4.15 -4.52
CA GLY A 48 8.12 -3.15 -5.29
C GLY A 48 9.50 -2.88 -4.70
N PHE A 49 9.59 -2.87 -3.37
CA PHE A 49 10.82 -2.68 -2.61
C PHE A 49 11.83 -3.81 -2.88
N HIS A 50 11.41 -5.06 -2.71
CA HIS A 50 12.27 -6.22 -2.95
C HIS A 50 12.64 -6.40 -4.42
N GLU A 51 11.71 -6.14 -5.33
CA GLU A 51 11.98 -6.17 -6.75
C GLU A 51 13.04 -5.12 -7.16
N ALA A 52 12.94 -3.91 -6.61
CA ALA A 52 13.91 -2.85 -6.86
C ALA A 52 15.31 -3.22 -6.34
N ILE A 53 15.41 -3.81 -5.15
CA ILE A 53 16.68 -4.28 -4.58
C ILE A 53 17.28 -5.41 -5.43
N SER A 54 16.49 -6.42 -5.77
CA SER A 54 16.94 -7.58 -6.54
C SER A 54 17.43 -7.18 -7.95
N LYS A 55 16.77 -6.19 -8.57
CA LYS A 55 17.15 -5.67 -9.89
C LYS A 55 18.20 -4.55 -9.84
N LYS A 56 18.61 -4.12 -8.65
CA LYS A 56 19.49 -2.96 -8.45
C LYS A 56 18.93 -1.67 -9.09
N ASP A 57 17.60 -1.53 -9.06
CA ASP A 57 16.89 -0.37 -9.60
C ASP A 57 16.67 0.66 -8.49
N ILE A 58 17.64 1.53 -8.30
CA ILE A 58 17.60 2.56 -7.25
C ILE A 58 16.52 3.61 -7.52
N ASP A 59 16.20 3.90 -8.78
CA ASP A 59 15.18 4.87 -9.14
C ASP A 59 13.79 4.34 -8.78
N LYS A 60 13.52 3.06 -9.07
CA LYS A 60 12.30 2.39 -8.62
C LYS A 60 12.22 2.37 -7.10
N LEU A 61 13.30 2.03 -6.40
CA LEU A 61 13.32 2.01 -4.93
C LEU A 61 12.93 3.36 -4.33
N VAL A 62 13.59 4.45 -4.75
CA VAL A 62 13.30 5.79 -4.22
C VAL A 62 11.94 6.32 -4.64
N SER A 63 11.37 5.85 -5.75
CA SER A 63 10.03 6.23 -6.18
C SER A 63 8.92 5.76 -5.25
N LEU A 64 9.18 4.74 -4.42
CA LEU A 64 8.26 4.25 -3.39
C LEU A 64 8.14 5.20 -2.19
N PHE A 65 9.08 6.14 -2.03
CA PHE A 65 9.10 7.09 -0.93
C PHE A 65 8.42 8.41 -1.30
N ALA A 66 7.80 9.06 -0.33
CA ALA A 66 7.36 10.44 -0.48
C ALA A 66 8.56 11.38 -0.69
N PRO A 67 8.40 12.55 -1.33
CA PRO A 67 9.52 13.47 -1.57
C PRO A 67 10.27 13.89 -0.31
N ASN A 68 9.55 14.06 0.80
CA ASN A 68 10.05 14.46 2.12
C ASN A 68 10.11 13.31 3.13
N ALA A 69 10.07 12.05 2.67
CA ALA A 69 10.12 10.89 3.54
C ALA A 69 11.35 10.90 4.43
N THR A 70 11.22 10.32 5.62
CA THR A 70 12.34 10.03 6.51
C THR A 70 12.70 8.56 6.50
N GLY A 71 13.95 8.24 6.79
CA GLY A 71 14.39 6.85 6.89
C GLY A 71 15.47 6.67 7.94
N THR A 72 15.32 5.66 8.78
CA THR A 72 16.33 5.23 9.75
C THR A 72 16.84 3.84 9.35
N PHE A 73 18.12 3.75 9.09
CA PHE A 73 18.79 2.57 8.56
C PHE A 73 19.86 2.10 9.54
N GLY A 74 19.57 0.99 10.23
CA GLY A 74 20.47 0.48 11.26
C GLY A 74 20.55 1.38 12.50
N PRO A 75 21.57 1.20 13.37
CA PRO A 75 21.66 1.96 14.61
C PRO A 75 21.98 3.45 14.34
N GLY A 76 20.95 4.28 14.47
CA GLY A 76 21.09 5.69 14.83
C GLY A 76 21.21 6.73 13.72
N LYS A 77 21.14 6.42 12.42
CA LYS A 77 21.18 7.43 11.37
C LYS A 77 19.83 7.61 10.69
N THR A 78 19.16 8.73 10.99
CA THR A 78 17.96 9.17 10.27
C THR A 78 18.34 10.16 9.18
N VAL A 79 17.78 9.98 8.00
CA VAL A 79 17.94 10.87 6.84
C VAL A 79 16.57 11.33 6.34
N ALA A 80 16.52 12.42 5.60
CA ALA A 80 15.27 12.97 5.07
C ALA A 80 15.40 13.31 3.58
N GLY A 81 14.31 13.04 2.86
CA GLY A 81 14.19 13.26 1.42
C GLY A 81 14.80 12.14 0.58
N ARG A 82 14.25 12.00 -0.63
CA ARG A 82 14.59 10.89 -1.55
C ARG A 82 16.08 10.81 -1.86
N GLU A 83 16.78 11.93 -1.99
CA GLU A 83 18.18 11.90 -2.36
C GLU A 83 19.05 11.35 -1.22
N GLN A 84 18.82 11.75 0.02
CA GLN A 84 19.56 11.20 1.15
C GLN A 84 19.24 9.72 1.35
N ILE A 85 17.96 9.33 1.16
CA ILE A 85 17.54 7.92 1.20
C ILE A 85 18.27 7.12 0.10
N ARG A 86 18.36 7.66 -1.12
CA ARG A 86 19.13 7.06 -2.23
C ARG A 86 20.57 6.77 -1.82
N GLN A 87 21.25 7.76 -1.28
CA GLN A 87 22.65 7.62 -0.89
C GLN A 87 22.85 6.57 0.22
N VAL A 88 21.95 6.52 1.20
CA VAL A 88 22.01 5.49 2.25
C VAL A 88 21.78 4.10 1.66
N TRP A 89 20.81 3.93 0.75
CA TRP A 89 20.55 2.65 0.11
C TRP A 89 21.73 2.15 -0.70
N LEU A 90 22.33 2.97 -1.55
CA LEU A 90 23.50 2.62 -2.36
C LEU A 90 24.68 2.15 -1.51
N ASN A 91 24.76 2.59 -0.24
CA ASN A 91 25.80 2.22 0.70
C ASN A 91 25.39 1.14 1.71
N SER A 92 24.11 0.71 1.69
CA SER A 92 23.58 -0.27 2.66
C SER A 92 24.01 -1.70 2.34
N LEU A 93 23.97 -2.56 3.36
CA LEU A 93 24.16 -4.00 3.18
C LEU A 93 23.09 -4.56 2.21
N GLY A 94 21.82 -4.19 2.36
CA GLY A 94 20.74 -4.66 1.49
C GLY A 94 20.98 -4.37 0.01
N TRP A 95 21.65 -3.25 -0.33
CA TRP A 95 22.00 -2.94 -1.71
C TRP A 95 23.23 -3.73 -2.20
N LYS A 96 24.14 -4.04 -1.30
CA LYS A 96 25.38 -4.76 -1.60
C LYS A 96 25.24 -6.28 -1.55
N LEU A 97 24.03 -6.79 -1.28
CA LEU A 97 23.77 -8.22 -1.28
C LEU A 97 24.25 -8.87 -2.57
N GLU A 98 24.77 -10.07 -2.45
CA GLU A 98 25.27 -10.86 -3.56
C GLU A 98 24.19 -11.07 -4.62
N THR A 99 24.55 -11.08 -5.88
CA THR A 99 23.58 -11.24 -6.98
C THR A 99 22.95 -12.61 -7.03
N HIS A 100 23.55 -13.61 -6.38
CA HIS A 100 23.00 -14.97 -6.27
C HIS A 100 22.04 -15.15 -5.09
N TRP A 101 21.76 -14.11 -4.30
CA TRP A 101 20.73 -14.16 -3.26
C TRP A 101 19.37 -13.74 -3.81
N LEU A 102 18.37 -14.57 -3.55
CA LEU A 102 16.98 -14.28 -3.88
C LEU A 102 16.21 -13.91 -2.62
N SER A 103 15.42 -12.85 -2.71
CA SER A 103 14.44 -12.52 -1.68
C SER A 103 13.22 -13.42 -1.80
N ASP A 104 12.67 -13.88 -0.67
CA ASP A 104 11.37 -14.54 -0.66
C ASP A 104 10.25 -13.56 -1.02
N HIS A 105 9.36 -13.97 -1.91
CA HIS A 105 8.18 -13.21 -2.29
C HIS A 105 6.94 -14.10 -2.31
N PRO A 106 5.89 -13.72 -1.61
CA PRO A 106 5.80 -12.58 -0.67
C PRO A 106 6.69 -12.78 0.57
N ALA A 107 6.91 -11.69 1.30
CA ALA A 107 7.58 -11.74 2.60
C ALA A 107 6.94 -12.83 3.50
N TYR A 108 7.75 -13.58 4.25
CA TYR A 108 7.22 -14.62 5.14
C TYR A 108 6.36 -14.04 6.26
N LYS A 109 6.50 -12.74 6.54
CA LYS A 109 5.65 -12.00 7.46
C LYS A 109 5.32 -10.64 6.86
N LEU A 110 4.03 -10.39 6.73
CA LEU A 110 3.50 -9.14 6.20
C LEU A 110 2.30 -8.70 7.05
N LYS A 111 2.32 -7.47 7.53
CA LYS A 111 1.19 -6.87 8.26
C LYS A 111 0.95 -5.47 7.74
N VAL A 112 -0.27 -5.22 7.31
CA VAL A 112 -0.72 -3.92 6.78
C VAL A 112 -1.87 -3.40 7.62
N THR A 113 -1.85 -2.11 7.92
CA THR A 113 -3.00 -1.39 8.48
C THR A 113 -3.31 -0.17 7.62
N VAL A 114 -4.57 0.26 7.61
CA VAL A 114 -5.02 1.47 6.91
C VAL A 114 -6.08 2.18 7.74
N ASP A 115 -5.96 3.51 7.80
CA ASP A 115 -6.90 4.42 8.43
C ASP A 115 -6.95 5.72 7.59
N GLY A 116 -8.01 5.88 6.79
CA GLY A 116 -8.12 6.95 5.80
C GLY A 116 -6.93 6.95 4.82
N ASP A 117 -6.26 8.10 4.73
CA ASP A 117 -5.09 8.30 3.86
C ASP A 117 -3.75 7.98 4.54
N ARG A 118 -3.76 7.26 5.65
CA ARG A 118 -2.57 6.81 6.37
C ARG A 118 -2.61 5.32 6.60
N GLY A 119 -1.43 4.71 6.73
CA GLY A 119 -1.31 3.29 7.03
C GLY A 119 0.07 2.93 7.53
N THR A 120 0.20 1.67 7.90
CA THR A 120 1.50 1.08 8.27
C THR A 120 1.72 -0.20 7.49
N LEU A 121 2.97 -0.49 7.21
CA LEU A 121 3.41 -1.73 6.60
C LEU A 121 4.59 -2.27 7.41
N HIS A 122 4.44 -3.48 7.94
CA HIS A 122 5.54 -4.25 8.51
C HIS A 122 5.80 -5.47 7.64
N PHE A 123 7.06 -5.73 7.35
CA PHE A 123 7.49 -6.94 6.65
C PHE A 123 8.77 -7.52 7.24
N GLU A 124 8.91 -8.84 7.09
CA GLU A 124 10.14 -9.57 7.37
C GLU A 124 10.39 -10.53 6.21
N CYS A 125 11.60 -10.51 5.64
CA CYS A 125 11.99 -11.30 4.47
C CYS A 125 13.29 -12.05 4.71
N HIS A 126 13.43 -13.16 4.01
CA HIS A 126 14.69 -13.89 3.87
C HIS A 126 15.37 -13.53 2.56
N PHE A 127 16.69 -13.50 2.57
CA PHE A 127 17.50 -13.63 1.37
C PHE A 127 18.10 -15.02 1.36
N ILE A 128 17.80 -15.77 0.32
CA ILE A 128 18.16 -17.18 0.17
C ILE A 128 19.30 -17.27 -0.84
N ASP A 129 20.40 -17.88 -0.43
CA ASP A 129 21.50 -18.22 -1.32
C ASP A 129 21.05 -19.32 -2.28
N ILE A 130 21.13 -19.07 -3.59
CA ILE A 130 20.62 -19.99 -4.62
C ILE A 130 21.48 -21.24 -4.79
N ASP A 131 22.75 -21.18 -4.40
CA ASP A 131 23.66 -22.33 -4.55
C ASP A 131 23.48 -23.33 -3.41
N THR A 132 23.23 -22.85 -2.20
CA THR A 132 23.11 -23.69 -0.99
C THR A 132 21.68 -23.89 -0.53
N GLY A 133 20.73 -23.08 -0.99
CA GLY A 133 19.32 -23.05 -0.52
C GLY A 133 19.17 -22.60 0.94
N LYS A 134 20.20 -22.00 1.53
CA LYS A 134 20.18 -21.52 2.92
C LYS A 134 19.81 -20.04 3.00
N VAL A 135 19.26 -19.65 4.15
CA VAL A 135 19.02 -18.24 4.45
C VAL A 135 20.35 -17.54 4.71
N ALA A 136 20.74 -16.64 3.82
CA ALA A 136 21.98 -15.86 3.88
C ALA A 136 21.83 -14.56 4.67
N ALA A 137 20.63 -13.94 4.60
CA ALA A 137 20.35 -12.71 5.36
C ALA A 137 18.87 -12.59 5.72
N LEU A 138 18.59 -11.80 6.75
CA LEU A 138 17.27 -11.40 7.18
C LEU A 138 17.12 -9.90 7.01
N THR A 139 15.96 -9.45 6.54
CA THR A 139 15.61 -8.03 6.53
C THR A 139 14.25 -7.82 7.14
N ALA A 140 14.08 -6.69 7.82
CA ALA A 140 12.81 -6.27 8.38
C ALA A 140 12.61 -4.78 8.14
N GLY A 141 11.36 -4.38 7.89
CA GLY A 141 10.96 -3.00 7.74
C GLY A 141 9.66 -2.70 8.49
N ASN A 142 9.65 -1.54 9.16
CA ASN A 142 8.44 -0.90 9.67
C ASN A 142 8.29 0.42 8.94
N LEU A 143 7.19 0.59 8.24
CA LEU A 143 6.96 1.72 7.39
C LEU A 143 5.67 2.43 7.80
N ASP A 144 5.74 3.76 7.87
CA ASP A 144 4.55 4.58 7.81
C ASP A 144 4.30 4.94 6.34
N VAL A 145 3.08 4.84 5.90
CA VAL A 145 2.67 5.15 4.53
C VAL A 145 1.53 6.17 4.52
N ALA A 146 1.48 6.98 3.48
CA ALA A 146 0.36 7.89 3.26
C ALA A 146 -0.03 7.92 1.78
N ARG A 147 -1.31 8.20 1.52
CA ARG A 147 -1.80 8.48 0.17
C ARG A 147 -1.46 9.91 -0.20
N ILE A 148 -0.64 10.09 -1.21
CA ILE A 148 -0.19 11.39 -1.73
C ILE A 148 -0.45 11.38 -3.23
N ASP A 149 -1.23 12.34 -3.71
CA ASP A 149 -1.63 12.45 -5.13
C ASP A 149 -2.20 11.13 -5.68
N GLY A 150 -3.07 10.49 -4.88
CA GLY A 150 -3.75 9.23 -5.23
C GLY A 150 -2.87 7.97 -5.17
N ARG A 151 -1.64 8.05 -4.67
CA ARG A 151 -0.69 6.93 -4.57
C ARG A 151 -0.24 6.71 -3.14
N TRP A 152 -0.15 5.46 -2.72
CA TRP A 152 0.46 5.11 -1.45
C TRP A 152 1.98 5.20 -1.53
N LEU A 153 2.59 6.02 -0.66
CA LEU A 153 4.03 6.26 -0.60
C LEU A 153 4.54 6.10 0.83
N ILE A 154 5.78 5.64 0.98
CA ILE A 154 6.47 5.55 2.27
C ILE A 154 6.79 6.96 2.74
N THR A 155 6.33 7.32 3.93
CA THR A 155 6.62 8.60 4.58
C THR A 155 7.69 8.48 5.66
N ASN A 156 7.79 7.29 6.27
CA ASN A 156 8.86 6.97 7.21
C ASN A 156 9.25 5.50 7.05
N PHE A 157 10.53 5.21 7.13
CA PHE A 157 11.10 3.88 7.04
C PHE A 157 12.02 3.61 8.23
N LEU A 158 11.76 2.54 8.94
CA LEU A 158 12.64 1.98 9.96
C LEU A 158 12.96 0.54 9.57
N GLY A 159 14.20 0.31 9.13
CA GLY A 159 14.58 -1.02 8.64
C GLY A 159 16.00 -1.42 8.99
N SER A 160 16.22 -2.73 8.94
CA SER A 160 17.52 -3.33 9.16
C SER A 160 17.69 -4.58 8.29
N THR A 161 18.92 -4.89 7.95
CA THR A 161 19.32 -6.13 7.30
C THR A 161 20.48 -6.73 8.10
N ALA A 162 20.37 -8.01 8.40
CA ALA A 162 21.40 -8.77 9.10
C ALA A 162 21.84 -9.95 8.23
N GLU A 163 23.13 -10.02 7.94
CA GLU A 163 23.77 -11.16 7.29
C GLU A 163 23.94 -12.30 8.30
N LEU A 164 23.69 -13.52 7.87
CA LEU A 164 23.85 -14.72 8.69
C LEU A 164 25.16 -15.42 8.32
N LYS A 165 25.85 -15.92 9.32
CA LYS A 165 26.98 -16.83 9.09
C LYS A 165 26.42 -18.21 8.78
N ILE A 166 26.52 -18.64 7.54
CA ILE A 166 26.09 -19.95 7.02
C ILE A 166 27.24 -20.92 6.94
#